data_16df7c35c433f238f3ce09c85960f4a3
#
_entry.id   16df7c35c433f238f3ce09c85960f4a3
#
_cell.length_a   1.000
_cell.length_b   1.000
_cell.length_c   1.000
_cell.angle_alpha   90.00
_cell.angle_beta   90.00
_cell.angle_gamma   90.00
#
_symmetry.space_group_name_H-M   'P 1'
#
loop_
_entity.id
_entity.type
_entity.pdbx_description
1 polymer ?
#
loop_
_entity_poly.entity_id
_entity_poly.type
_entity_poly.pdbx_seq_one_letter_code
_entity_poly.pdbx_strand_id
1 'polypeptide(L)'
;SAAATPAEAVDGAELVITSLFGPDTVREVVIEPGLIPEGVSWADATTVSPTDAAAFAEAVPGYVHTPVVGSLPPAREGKLGVYVGGADASRRRTVSTVVAPWAAANPSRLKEVDTAAGAATGKLLANLALAVTIEGFKEALLLGQSQGLSEEQVVDMLGSTGLEFIVNMKKSFLLGERSVAPGDFTADAIAKDARLMLASAETDLPAVAAALASLEAQQEAGRGDEDFSTVVVNR
;
A
#
# COMPACT_ATOMS: atom_id res chain seq x y z
N SER A 1 -4.00 -24.50 -8.35
CA SER A 1 -3.23 -24.70 -9.59
C SER A 1 -2.91 -23.33 -10.18
N ALA A 2 -1.77 -23.18 -10.85
CA ALA A 2 -1.46 -21.98 -11.60
C ALA A 2 -2.15 -22.06 -12.98
N ALA A 3 -2.74 -20.94 -13.44
CA ALA A 3 -3.26 -20.78 -14.79
C ALA A 3 -2.19 -20.13 -15.68
N ALA A 4 -2.23 -20.40 -16.98
CA ALA A 4 -1.28 -19.82 -17.93
C ALA A 4 -1.66 -18.38 -18.33
N THR A 5 -2.94 -18.04 -18.25
CA THR A 5 -3.48 -16.71 -18.61
C THR A 5 -4.46 -16.20 -17.56
N PRO A 6 -4.68 -14.86 -17.49
CA PRO A 6 -5.73 -14.31 -16.64
C PRO A 6 -7.12 -14.88 -16.93
N ALA A 7 -7.46 -15.09 -18.20
CA ALA A 7 -8.75 -15.65 -18.59
C ALA A 7 -8.96 -17.07 -18.06
N GLU A 8 -7.94 -17.92 -18.13
CA GLU A 8 -7.99 -19.27 -17.51
C GLU A 8 -8.10 -19.21 -15.98
N ALA A 9 -7.48 -18.17 -15.36
CA ALA A 9 -7.52 -18.03 -13.90
C ALA A 9 -8.91 -17.69 -13.36
N VAL A 10 -9.74 -16.99 -14.15
CA VAL A 10 -11.09 -16.55 -13.72
C VAL A 10 -12.21 -17.46 -14.23
N ASP A 11 -11.91 -18.45 -15.07
CA ASP A 11 -12.92 -19.35 -15.63
C ASP A 11 -13.63 -20.14 -14.52
N GLY A 12 -14.98 -20.05 -14.50
CA GLY A 12 -15.82 -20.70 -13.49
C GLY A 12 -15.72 -20.10 -12.06
N ALA A 13 -15.03 -18.98 -11.87
CA ALA A 13 -14.92 -18.34 -10.56
C ALA A 13 -16.23 -17.66 -10.14
N GLU A 14 -16.61 -17.78 -8.88
CA GLU A 14 -17.73 -17.04 -8.26
C GLU A 14 -17.27 -15.69 -7.69
N LEU A 15 -15.98 -15.57 -7.38
CA LEU A 15 -15.31 -14.38 -6.92
C LEU A 15 -13.87 -14.36 -7.47
N VAL A 16 -13.47 -13.22 -8.03
CA VAL A 16 -12.11 -12.99 -8.50
C VAL A 16 -11.41 -12.01 -7.54
N ILE A 17 -10.18 -12.33 -7.17
CA ILE A 17 -9.32 -11.42 -6.38
C ILE A 17 -8.16 -10.99 -7.26
N THR A 18 -7.94 -9.67 -7.36
CA THR A 18 -6.76 -9.10 -8.03
C THR A 18 -5.86 -8.38 -7.03
N SER A 19 -4.56 -8.48 -7.27
CA SER A 19 -3.52 -7.72 -6.56
C SER A 19 -2.43 -7.39 -7.58
N LEU A 20 -2.52 -6.20 -8.14
CA LEU A 20 -1.68 -5.72 -9.25
C LEU A 20 -0.85 -4.53 -8.80
N PHE A 21 0.02 -4.01 -9.67
CA PHE A 21 0.93 -2.93 -9.28
C PHE A 21 0.21 -1.58 -9.11
N GLY A 22 -0.73 -1.26 -10.00
CA GLY A 22 -1.41 0.04 -9.97
C GLY A 22 -2.58 0.13 -10.95
N PRO A 23 -3.21 1.32 -11.07
CA PRO A 23 -4.43 1.49 -11.85
C PRO A 23 -4.25 1.15 -13.35
N ASP A 24 -3.10 1.45 -13.94
CA ASP A 24 -2.85 1.17 -15.35
C ASP A 24 -2.81 -0.34 -15.61
N THR A 25 -2.16 -1.10 -14.72
CA THR A 25 -2.15 -2.57 -14.81
C THR A 25 -3.56 -3.16 -14.61
N VAL A 26 -4.39 -2.54 -13.76
CA VAL A 26 -5.80 -2.96 -13.61
C VAL A 26 -6.57 -2.70 -14.91
N ARG A 27 -6.38 -1.56 -15.56
CA ARG A 27 -7.00 -1.27 -16.86
C ARG A 27 -6.60 -2.29 -17.91
N GLU A 28 -5.29 -2.50 -18.08
CA GLU A 28 -4.71 -3.40 -19.09
C GLU A 28 -5.14 -4.85 -18.90
N VAL A 29 -5.09 -5.35 -17.66
CA VAL A 29 -5.30 -6.79 -17.39
C VAL A 29 -6.76 -7.14 -17.15
N VAL A 30 -7.57 -6.21 -16.60
CA VAL A 30 -8.93 -6.51 -16.13
C VAL A 30 -10.00 -5.78 -16.92
N ILE A 31 -9.89 -4.46 -17.04
CA ILE A 31 -10.98 -3.63 -17.58
C ILE A 31 -11.07 -3.75 -19.11
N GLU A 32 -9.97 -3.50 -19.81
CA GLU A 32 -9.94 -3.47 -21.29
C GLU A 32 -10.28 -4.83 -21.91
N PRO A 33 -9.76 -5.97 -21.38
CA PRO A 33 -10.16 -7.28 -21.88
C PRO A 33 -11.56 -7.73 -21.43
N GLY A 34 -12.22 -7.02 -20.51
CA GLY A 34 -13.48 -7.47 -19.91
C GLY A 34 -13.32 -8.79 -19.13
N LEU A 35 -12.25 -8.89 -18.35
CA LEU A 35 -11.82 -10.13 -17.72
C LEU A 35 -12.85 -10.71 -16.73
N ILE A 36 -13.61 -9.86 -16.03
CA ILE A 36 -14.56 -10.30 -15.00
C ILE A 36 -15.89 -10.69 -15.63
N PRO A 37 -16.33 -11.95 -15.52
CA PRO A 37 -17.60 -12.38 -16.07
C PRO A 37 -18.79 -11.67 -15.42
N GLU A 38 -19.89 -11.52 -16.17
CA GLU A 38 -21.12 -10.94 -15.64
C GLU A 38 -21.62 -11.69 -14.40
N GLY A 39 -22.02 -10.96 -13.38
CA GLY A 39 -22.52 -11.52 -12.12
C GLY A 39 -21.45 -11.94 -11.12
N VAL A 40 -20.19 -12.08 -11.54
CA VAL A 40 -19.07 -12.43 -10.66
C VAL A 40 -18.67 -11.23 -9.78
N SER A 41 -18.39 -11.50 -8.51
CA SER A 41 -17.83 -10.47 -7.60
C SER A 41 -16.34 -10.31 -7.87
N TRP A 42 -15.87 -9.07 -7.90
CA TRP A 42 -14.45 -8.75 -8.09
C TRP A 42 -13.92 -7.98 -6.88
N ALA A 43 -13.02 -8.59 -6.12
CA ALA A 43 -12.30 -7.99 -4.99
C ALA A 43 -10.92 -7.53 -5.45
N ASP A 44 -10.70 -6.22 -5.52
CA ASP A 44 -9.42 -5.66 -5.99
C ASP A 44 -8.61 -5.11 -4.81
N ALA A 45 -7.46 -5.72 -4.52
CA ALA A 45 -6.53 -5.32 -3.48
C ALA A 45 -5.45 -4.33 -3.99
N THR A 46 -5.47 -3.99 -5.26
CA THR A 46 -4.51 -3.07 -5.89
C THR A 46 -4.63 -1.67 -5.30
N THR A 47 -3.52 -1.01 -4.99
CA THR A 47 -3.57 0.40 -4.58
C THR A 47 -3.80 1.30 -5.78
N VAL A 48 -4.93 1.99 -5.77
CA VAL A 48 -5.39 2.92 -6.81
C VAL A 48 -5.90 4.22 -6.19
N SER A 49 -6.14 5.25 -7.02
CA SER A 49 -6.76 6.49 -6.54
C SER A 49 -8.24 6.31 -6.23
N PRO A 50 -8.87 7.20 -5.42
CA PRO A 50 -10.31 7.20 -5.22
C PRO A 50 -11.10 7.35 -6.53
N THR A 51 -10.59 8.14 -7.47
CA THR A 51 -11.18 8.34 -8.80
C THR A 51 -11.11 7.06 -9.64
N ASP A 52 -9.96 6.37 -9.65
CA ASP A 52 -9.83 5.08 -10.34
C ASP A 52 -10.78 4.03 -9.76
N ALA A 53 -10.86 3.92 -8.42
CA ALA A 53 -11.74 2.98 -7.75
C ALA A 53 -13.23 3.25 -8.08
N ALA A 54 -13.63 4.51 -8.16
CA ALA A 54 -14.97 4.90 -8.60
C ALA A 54 -15.22 4.50 -10.06
N ALA A 55 -14.27 4.78 -10.97
CA ALA A 55 -14.38 4.43 -12.38
C ALA A 55 -14.45 2.90 -12.60
N PHE A 56 -13.68 2.13 -11.84
CA PHE A 56 -13.73 0.66 -11.91
C PHE A 56 -15.07 0.12 -11.40
N ALA A 57 -15.64 0.73 -10.36
CA ALA A 57 -16.96 0.36 -9.85
C ALA A 57 -18.09 0.69 -10.86
N GLU A 58 -17.94 1.74 -11.67
CA GLU A 58 -18.86 2.05 -12.76
C GLU A 58 -18.72 1.08 -13.94
N ALA A 59 -17.48 0.72 -14.28
CA ALA A 59 -17.18 -0.19 -15.39
C ALA A 59 -17.59 -1.65 -15.10
N VAL A 60 -17.44 -2.11 -13.86
CA VAL A 60 -17.71 -3.50 -13.46
C VAL A 60 -18.66 -3.53 -12.25
N PRO A 61 -19.96 -3.83 -12.44
CA PRO A 61 -20.95 -3.83 -11.35
C PRO A 61 -20.64 -4.77 -10.18
N GLY A 62 -19.76 -5.76 -10.39
CA GLY A 62 -19.28 -6.68 -9.35
C GLY A 62 -18.12 -6.17 -8.50
N TYR A 63 -17.60 -4.97 -8.77
CA TYR A 63 -16.41 -4.43 -8.13
C TYR A 63 -16.59 -4.13 -6.64
N VAL A 64 -15.64 -4.63 -5.85
CA VAL A 64 -15.46 -4.29 -4.43
C VAL A 64 -13.98 -3.99 -4.22
N HIS A 65 -13.65 -2.76 -3.87
CA HIS A 65 -12.27 -2.39 -3.61
C HIS A 65 -11.83 -2.90 -2.24
N THR A 66 -10.75 -3.70 -2.20
CA THR A 66 -10.27 -4.40 -0.99
C THR A 66 -8.80 -4.16 -0.70
N PRO A 67 -8.34 -2.90 -0.65
CA PRO A 67 -6.94 -2.60 -0.43
C PRO A 67 -6.49 -3.03 0.96
N VAL A 68 -5.21 -3.42 1.06
CA VAL A 68 -4.61 -3.92 2.29
C VAL A 68 -3.56 -2.96 2.86
N VAL A 69 -3.45 -2.93 4.19
CA VAL A 69 -2.45 -2.18 4.94
C VAL A 69 -1.55 -3.15 5.68
N GLY A 70 -0.31 -3.18 5.28
CA GLY A 70 0.73 -4.10 5.74
C GLY A 70 1.53 -4.65 4.56
N SER A 71 2.71 -5.17 4.85
CA SER A 71 3.62 -5.77 3.89
C SER A 71 3.65 -7.30 4.03
N LEU A 72 4.67 -7.95 3.46
CA LEU A 72 4.75 -9.42 3.40
C LEU A 72 4.69 -10.11 4.78
N PRO A 73 5.43 -9.67 5.85
CA PRO A 73 5.33 -10.34 7.14
C PRO A 73 3.92 -10.29 7.75
N PRO A 74 3.23 -9.13 7.87
CA PRO A 74 1.84 -9.08 8.30
C PRO A 74 0.88 -9.91 7.46
N ALA A 75 1.10 -10.00 6.13
CA ALA A 75 0.26 -10.81 5.26
C ALA A 75 0.34 -12.31 5.61
N ARG A 76 1.55 -12.82 5.85
CA ARG A 76 1.78 -14.24 6.23
C ARG A 76 1.17 -14.59 7.59
N GLU A 77 1.00 -13.60 8.46
CA GLU A 77 0.53 -13.78 9.82
C GLU A 77 -0.96 -13.45 10.00
N GLY A 78 -1.69 -13.10 8.92
CA GLY A 78 -3.09 -12.68 9.00
C GLY A 78 -3.27 -11.38 9.81
N LYS A 79 -2.30 -10.48 9.75
CA LYS A 79 -2.25 -9.20 10.51
C LYS A 79 -2.51 -7.98 9.65
N LEU A 80 -2.97 -8.14 8.41
CA LEU A 80 -3.26 -7.01 7.53
C LEU A 80 -4.41 -6.15 8.08
N GLY A 81 -4.34 -4.84 7.83
CA GLY A 81 -5.53 -4.02 7.77
C GLY A 81 -6.21 -4.23 6.42
N VAL A 82 -7.52 -4.30 6.37
CA VAL A 82 -8.28 -4.50 5.15
C VAL A 82 -9.43 -3.50 5.11
N TYR A 83 -9.57 -2.76 4.02
CA TYR A 83 -10.79 -2.02 3.74
C TYR A 83 -11.61 -2.82 2.72
N VAL A 84 -12.93 -2.84 2.86
CA VAL A 84 -13.85 -3.48 1.92
C VAL A 84 -14.87 -2.45 1.49
N GLY A 85 -14.70 -1.88 0.31
CA GLY A 85 -15.49 -0.75 -0.17
C GLY A 85 -16.28 -1.05 -1.45
N GLY A 86 -17.57 -0.70 -1.45
CA GLY A 86 -18.45 -0.87 -2.60
C GLY A 86 -19.88 -0.47 -2.29
N ALA A 87 -20.68 -0.10 -3.27
CA ALA A 87 -22.06 0.36 -3.07
C ALA A 87 -23.01 -0.77 -2.63
N ASP A 88 -22.80 -1.99 -3.12
CA ASP A 88 -23.65 -3.15 -2.80
C ASP A 88 -23.25 -3.76 -1.45
N ALA A 89 -24.06 -3.55 -0.43
CA ALA A 89 -23.82 -4.07 0.92
C ALA A 89 -23.79 -5.61 1.00
N SER A 90 -24.50 -6.32 0.12
CA SER A 90 -24.49 -7.79 0.09
C SER A 90 -23.16 -8.31 -0.44
N ARG A 91 -22.67 -7.72 -1.55
CA ARG A 91 -21.36 -8.05 -2.10
C ARG A 91 -20.23 -7.71 -1.13
N ARG A 92 -20.29 -6.53 -0.47
CA ARG A 92 -19.30 -6.19 0.56
C ARG A 92 -19.22 -7.26 1.65
N ARG A 93 -20.35 -7.71 2.19
CA ARG A 93 -20.38 -8.77 3.22
C ARG A 93 -19.83 -10.10 2.72
N THR A 94 -20.15 -10.50 1.48
CA THR A 94 -19.59 -11.70 0.87
C THR A 94 -18.07 -11.59 0.76
N VAL A 95 -17.58 -10.50 0.19
CA VAL A 95 -16.14 -10.24 0.06
C VAL A 95 -15.47 -10.16 1.44
N SER A 96 -16.06 -9.43 2.42
CA SER A 96 -15.55 -9.36 3.80
C SER A 96 -15.37 -10.76 4.41
N THR A 97 -16.30 -11.66 4.18
CA THR A 97 -16.21 -13.04 4.68
C THR A 97 -15.02 -13.78 4.05
N VAL A 98 -14.81 -13.61 2.74
CA VAL A 98 -13.72 -14.29 2.01
C VAL A 98 -12.35 -13.74 2.41
N VAL A 99 -12.23 -12.42 2.61
CA VAL A 99 -10.95 -11.78 2.98
C VAL A 99 -10.70 -11.70 4.48
N ALA A 100 -11.65 -12.09 5.33
CA ALA A 100 -11.50 -12.09 6.79
C ALA A 100 -10.21 -12.78 7.29
N PRO A 101 -9.72 -13.87 6.69
CA PRO A 101 -8.46 -14.50 7.08
C PRO A 101 -7.24 -13.57 6.98
N TRP A 102 -7.27 -12.55 6.11
CA TRP A 102 -6.16 -11.61 5.97
C TRP A 102 -5.95 -10.73 7.22
N ALA A 103 -7.01 -10.53 8.02
CA ALA A 103 -7.00 -9.78 9.27
C ALA A 103 -7.29 -10.68 10.50
N ALA A 104 -7.14 -11.99 10.40
CA ALA A 104 -7.57 -12.97 11.42
C ALA A 104 -6.95 -12.71 12.80
N ALA A 105 -5.69 -12.25 12.86
CA ALA A 105 -5.01 -11.93 14.12
C ALA A 105 -5.56 -10.67 14.81
N ASN A 106 -6.21 -9.76 14.06
CA ASN A 106 -6.90 -8.60 14.59
C ASN A 106 -8.11 -8.23 13.71
N PRO A 107 -9.28 -8.89 13.92
CA PRO A 107 -10.47 -8.68 13.10
C PRO A 107 -10.98 -7.24 13.07
N SER A 108 -10.67 -6.42 14.08
CA SER A 108 -11.07 -5.00 14.12
C SER A 108 -10.38 -4.15 13.02
N ARG A 109 -9.34 -4.69 12.38
CA ARG A 109 -8.64 -4.06 11.26
C ARG A 109 -9.30 -4.32 9.91
N LEU A 110 -10.30 -5.20 9.82
CA LEU A 110 -11.16 -5.31 8.66
C LEU A 110 -12.31 -4.32 8.79
N LYS A 111 -12.42 -3.41 7.82
CA LYS A 111 -13.38 -2.29 7.86
C LYS A 111 -14.18 -2.24 6.57
N GLU A 112 -15.50 -2.35 6.69
CA GLU A 112 -16.40 -2.08 5.58
C GLU A 112 -16.60 -0.56 5.41
N VAL A 113 -16.63 -0.12 4.15
CA VAL A 113 -16.88 1.28 3.75
C VAL A 113 -17.90 1.29 2.61
N ASP A 114 -18.75 2.31 2.57
CA ASP A 114 -19.88 2.32 1.64
C ASP A 114 -19.50 2.48 0.17
N THR A 115 -18.30 2.96 -0.15
CA THR A 115 -17.85 3.18 -1.52
C THR A 115 -16.46 2.63 -1.78
N ALA A 116 -16.19 2.24 -3.01
CA ALA A 116 -14.85 1.85 -3.47
C ALA A 116 -13.84 3.00 -3.30
N ALA A 117 -14.24 4.22 -3.64
CA ALA A 117 -13.43 5.43 -3.44
C ALA A 117 -13.06 5.66 -1.96
N GLY A 118 -14.00 5.40 -1.02
CA GLY A 118 -13.73 5.49 0.41
C GLY A 118 -12.68 4.49 0.89
N ALA A 119 -12.70 3.25 0.38
CA ALA A 119 -11.68 2.25 0.68
C ALA A 119 -10.30 2.64 0.10
N ALA A 120 -10.26 3.16 -1.13
CA ALA A 120 -9.05 3.69 -1.75
C ALA A 120 -8.46 4.86 -0.92
N THR A 121 -9.31 5.81 -0.50
CA THR A 121 -8.91 6.89 0.39
C THR A 121 -8.28 6.35 1.68
N GLY A 122 -8.93 5.38 2.34
CA GLY A 122 -8.40 4.76 3.57
C GLY A 122 -7.00 4.16 3.36
N LYS A 123 -6.77 3.52 2.23
CA LYS A 123 -5.46 2.98 1.87
C LYS A 123 -4.42 4.09 1.64
N LEU A 124 -4.77 5.14 0.89
CA LEU A 124 -3.85 6.25 0.65
C LEU A 124 -3.50 6.98 1.95
N LEU A 125 -4.44 7.18 2.88
CA LEU A 125 -4.16 7.76 4.19
C LEU A 125 -3.15 6.93 5.01
N ALA A 126 -3.27 5.59 4.97
CA ALA A 126 -2.31 4.72 5.65
C ALA A 126 -0.90 4.83 5.04
N ASN A 127 -0.79 4.88 3.71
CA ASN A 127 0.49 4.99 3.02
C ASN A 127 1.07 6.42 3.08
N LEU A 128 0.22 7.47 3.17
CA LEU A 128 0.64 8.83 3.47
C LEU A 128 1.40 8.88 4.81
N ALA A 129 0.83 8.26 5.84
CA ALA A 129 1.50 8.21 7.14
C ALA A 129 2.89 7.56 7.06
N LEU A 130 3.06 6.49 6.26
CA LEU A 130 4.38 5.87 6.05
C LEU A 130 5.34 6.79 5.28
N ALA A 131 4.89 7.41 4.18
CA ALA A 131 5.71 8.28 3.35
C ALA A 131 6.21 9.51 4.14
N VAL A 132 5.32 10.17 4.89
CA VAL A 132 5.69 11.36 5.67
C VAL A 132 6.57 11.01 6.86
N THR A 133 6.32 9.89 7.54
CA THR A 133 7.11 9.52 8.72
C THR A 133 8.49 8.98 8.35
N ILE A 134 8.69 8.30 7.21
CA ILE A 134 10.03 7.90 6.78
C ILE A 134 10.89 9.11 6.41
N GLU A 135 10.30 10.15 5.80
CA GLU A 135 11.01 11.41 5.54
C GLU A 135 11.39 12.11 6.84
N GLY A 136 10.47 12.21 7.80
CA GLY A 136 10.77 12.74 9.13
C GLY A 136 11.86 11.95 9.87
N PHE A 137 11.90 10.63 9.71
CA PHE A 137 12.97 9.80 10.28
C PHE A 137 14.31 10.08 9.60
N LYS A 138 14.36 10.23 8.28
CA LYS A 138 15.56 10.66 7.54
C LYS A 138 16.09 11.99 8.05
N GLU A 139 15.23 13.00 8.17
CA GLU A 139 15.62 14.33 8.65
C GLU A 139 16.15 14.29 10.10
N ALA A 140 15.51 13.49 10.97
CA ALA A 140 15.99 13.29 12.34
C ALA A 140 17.39 12.66 12.39
N LEU A 141 17.68 11.68 11.52
CA LEU A 141 19.02 11.10 11.39
C LEU A 141 20.05 12.14 10.92
N LEU A 142 19.71 12.93 9.90
CA LEU A 142 20.58 13.98 9.40
C LEU A 142 20.86 15.05 10.45
N LEU A 143 19.84 15.48 11.20
CA LEU A 143 20.00 16.41 12.31
C LEU A 143 20.87 15.84 13.42
N GLY A 144 20.61 14.60 13.86
CA GLY A 144 21.40 13.93 14.89
C GLY A 144 22.87 13.78 14.48
N GLN A 145 23.12 13.36 13.25
CA GLN A 145 24.45 13.22 12.69
C GLN A 145 25.21 14.56 12.67
N SER A 146 24.53 15.66 12.34
CA SER A 146 25.12 16.99 12.36
C SER A 146 25.54 17.47 13.77
N GLN A 147 24.98 16.85 14.81
CA GLN A 147 25.27 17.11 16.22
C GLN A 147 26.21 16.02 16.83
N GLY A 148 26.75 15.12 15.99
CA GLY A 148 27.69 14.09 16.41
C GLY A 148 27.06 12.86 17.06
N LEU A 149 25.74 12.65 16.93
CA LEU A 149 25.06 11.46 17.40
C LEU A 149 25.22 10.29 16.42
N SER A 150 25.35 9.08 16.97
CA SER A 150 25.29 7.85 16.16
C SER A 150 23.83 7.52 15.76
N GLU A 151 23.66 6.64 14.78
CA GLU A 151 22.34 6.15 14.36
C GLU A 151 21.59 5.48 15.50
N GLU A 152 22.28 4.64 16.31
CA GLU A 152 21.70 3.98 17.48
C GLU A 152 21.21 4.98 18.51
N GLN A 153 21.97 6.07 18.76
CA GLN A 153 21.55 7.12 19.67
C GLN A 153 20.30 7.84 19.18
N VAL A 154 20.23 8.17 17.87
CA VAL A 154 19.03 8.80 17.30
C VAL A 154 17.84 7.84 17.36
N VAL A 155 18.00 6.56 17.04
CA VAL A 155 16.96 5.53 17.14
C VAL A 155 16.43 5.42 18.57
N ASP A 156 17.32 5.39 19.57
CA ASP A 156 16.93 5.33 20.99
C ASP A 156 16.13 6.57 21.41
N MET A 157 16.58 7.76 21.06
CA MET A 157 15.91 9.02 21.37
C MET A 157 14.52 9.14 20.72
N LEU A 158 14.33 8.56 19.54
CA LEU A 158 13.04 8.57 18.84
C LEU A 158 12.02 7.55 19.38
N GLY A 159 12.44 6.59 20.22
CA GLY A 159 11.60 5.50 20.75
C GLY A 159 10.45 5.93 21.64
N SER A 160 10.35 7.22 22.04
CA SER A 160 9.24 7.79 22.81
C SER A 160 8.57 8.98 22.11
N THR A 161 8.70 9.06 20.80
CA THR A 161 8.19 10.16 19.98
C THR A 161 7.13 9.68 18.98
N GLY A 162 6.51 10.63 18.25
CA GLY A 162 5.59 10.30 17.17
C GLY A 162 6.21 9.50 16.01
N LEU A 163 7.54 9.37 15.95
CA LEU A 163 8.25 8.55 14.96
C LEU A 163 8.52 7.11 15.42
N GLU A 164 8.18 6.73 16.65
CA GLU A 164 8.45 5.39 17.21
C GLU A 164 8.02 4.26 16.28
N PHE A 165 6.83 4.36 15.68
CA PHE A 165 6.30 3.32 14.80
C PHE A 165 7.19 3.08 13.59
N ILE A 166 7.56 4.14 12.84
CA ILE A 166 8.39 4.00 11.63
C ILE A 166 9.83 3.59 12.00
N VAL A 167 10.36 4.11 13.09
CA VAL A 167 11.68 3.73 13.62
C VAL A 167 11.71 2.22 13.94
N ASN A 168 10.75 1.71 14.70
CA ASN A 168 10.67 0.28 15.04
C ASN A 168 10.48 -0.60 13.81
N MET A 169 9.77 -0.11 12.79
CA MET A 169 9.58 -0.83 11.53
C MET A 169 10.87 -0.90 10.70
N LYS A 170 11.73 0.13 10.75
CA LYS A 170 12.83 0.30 9.80
C LYS A 170 14.24 0.28 10.40
N LYS A 171 14.40 0.31 11.71
CA LYS A 171 15.72 0.33 12.37
C LYS A 171 16.61 -0.86 12.02
N SER A 172 16.06 -2.05 11.81
CA SER A 172 16.83 -3.23 11.44
C SER A 172 17.52 -3.11 10.06
N PHE A 173 16.89 -2.38 9.13
CA PHE A 173 17.53 -2.06 7.85
C PHE A 173 18.63 -1.00 8.03
N LEU A 174 18.34 0.06 8.79
CA LEU A 174 19.28 1.13 9.07
C LEU A 174 20.55 0.63 9.75
N LEU A 175 20.41 -0.25 10.75
CA LEU A 175 21.53 -0.80 11.52
C LEU A 175 22.22 -1.99 10.83
N GLY A 176 21.85 -2.32 9.59
CA GLY A 176 22.48 -3.39 8.82
C GLY A 176 22.13 -4.81 9.27
N GLU A 177 21.14 -4.96 10.15
CA GLU A 177 20.67 -6.27 10.63
C GLU A 177 19.81 -6.98 9.59
N ARG A 178 19.29 -6.23 8.61
CA ARG A 178 18.44 -6.72 7.52
C ARG A 178 18.79 -6.03 6.20
N SER A 179 18.83 -6.83 5.10
CA SER A 179 19.01 -6.30 3.75
C SER A 179 17.78 -5.54 3.26
N VAL A 180 18.00 -4.44 2.55
CA VAL A 180 16.94 -3.68 1.85
C VAL A 180 16.41 -4.41 0.62
N ALA A 181 17.17 -5.35 0.06
CA ALA A 181 16.78 -6.15 -1.10
C ALA A 181 16.65 -7.65 -0.72
N PRO A 182 15.57 -8.35 -1.16
CA PRO A 182 14.39 -7.78 -1.83
C PRO A 182 13.52 -6.97 -0.87
N GLY A 183 12.88 -5.90 -1.40
CA GLY A 183 11.99 -5.05 -0.59
C GLY A 183 10.68 -5.73 -0.21
N ASP A 184 10.24 -5.56 1.05
CA ASP A 184 8.89 -5.97 1.48
C ASP A 184 7.81 -5.01 0.97
N PHE A 185 8.16 -3.72 0.89
CA PHE A 185 7.40 -2.64 0.28
C PHE A 185 8.41 -1.71 -0.39
N THR A 186 8.45 -1.75 -1.71
CA THR A 186 9.53 -1.14 -2.49
C THR A 186 9.40 0.39 -2.58
N ALA A 187 10.54 1.07 -2.82
CA ALA A 187 10.55 2.50 -3.09
C ALA A 187 9.67 2.86 -4.30
N ASP A 188 9.66 2.03 -5.35
CA ASP A 188 8.76 2.20 -6.51
C ASP A 188 7.28 2.18 -6.13
N ALA A 189 6.90 1.24 -5.27
CA ALA A 189 5.50 1.08 -4.88
C ALA A 189 5.00 2.27 -4.03
N ILE A 190 5.78 2.73 -3.04
CA ILE A 190 5.37 3.87 -2.22
C ILE A 190 5.49 5.21 -2.98
N ALA A 191 6.46 5.36 -3.91
CA ALA A 191 6.54 6.52 -4.79
C ALA A 191 5.32 6.62 -5.70
N LYS A 192 4.88 5.50 -6.30
CA LYS A 192 3.61 5.43 -7.04
C LYS A 192 2.44 5.87 -6.17
N ASP A 193 2.34 5.37 -4.94
CA ASP A 193 1.26 5.73 -4.02
C ASP A 193 1.31 7.21 -3.65
N ALA A 194 2.50 7.80 -3.44
CA ALA A 194 2.66 9.23 -3.20
C ALA A 194 2.18 10.09 -4.39
N ARG A 195 2.45 9.65 -5.63
CA ARG A 195 1.92 10.31 -6.83
C ARG A 195 0.39 10.23 -6.89
N LEU A 196 -0.21 9.09 -6.53
CA LEU A 196 -1.67 8.96 -6.43
C LEU A 196 -2.24 9.91 -5.37
N MET A 197 -1.58 10.07 -4.22
CA MET A 197 -1.99 11.02 -3.16
C MET A 197 -1.99 12.46 -3.67
N LEU A 198 -0.89 12.89 -4.28
CA LEU A 198 -0.74 14.25 -4.83
C LEU A 198 -1.78 14.53 -5.93
N ALA A 199 -2.02 13.56 -6.80
CA ALA A 199 -3.00 13.68 -7.88
C ALA A 199 -4.47 13.67 -7.39
N SER A 200 -4.73 13.10 -6.21
CA SER A 200 -6.08 13.00 -5.62
C SER A 200 -6.43 14.17 -4.72
N ALA A 201 -5.47 14.98 -4.31
CA ALA A 201 -5.68 16.10 -3.39
C ALA A 201 -6.11 17.36 -4.14
N GLU A 202 -7.06 18.11 -3.59
CA GLU A 202 -7.47 19.44 -4.09
C GLU A 202 -6.54 20.56 -3.64
N THR A 203 -5.66 20.26 -2.68
CA THR A 203 -4.70 21.22 -2.09
C THR A 203 -3.31 20.62 -2.06
N ASP A 204 -2.29 21.46 -1.93
CA ASP A 204 -0.90 21.01 -1.82
C ASP A 204 -0.68 20.11 -0.59
N LEU A 205 0.08 19.03 -0.78
CA LEU A 205 0.56 18.14 0.26
C LEU A 205 2.09 18.20 0.36
N PRO A 206 2.67 19.28 0.95
CA PRO A 206 4.11 19.54 0.88
C PRO A 206 4.96 18.44 1.56
N ALA A 207 4.48 17.82 2.62
CA ALA A 207 5.19 16.72 3.28
C ALA A 207 5.21 15.44 2.39
N VAL A 208 4.14 15.16 1.65
CA VAL A 208 4.10 14.05 0.66
C VAL A 208 5.02 14.36 -0.51
N ALA A 209 5.06 15.62 -0.98
CA ALA A 209 5.94 16.03 -2.06
C ALA A 209 7.44 15.89 -1.67
N ALA A 210 7.81 16.26 -0.45
CA ALA A 210 9.16 16.05 0.07
C ALA A 210 9.52 14.55 0.16
N ALA A 211 8.63 13.73 0.68
CA ALA A 211 8.82 12.29 0.74
C ALA A 211 8.94 11.66 -0.66
N LEU A 212 8.12 12.10 -1.62
CA LEU A 212 8.23 11.65 -3.01
C LEU A 212 9.59 12.00 -3.61
N ALA A 213 10.08 13.22 -3.42
CA ALA A 213 11.40 13.63 -3.94
C ALA A 213 12.53 12.72 -3.40
N SER A 214 12.47 12.34 -2.12
CA SER A 214 13.44 11.42 -1.53
C SER A 214 13.33 10.01 -2.12
N LEU A 215 12.14 9.54 -2.40
CA LEU A 215 11.91 8.25 -3.05
C LEU A 215 12.37 8.26 -4.52
N GLU A 216 12.11 9.33 -5.24
CA GLU A 216 12.57 9.51 -6.64
C GLU A 216 14.09 9.53 -6.72
N ALA A 217 14.78 10.15 -5.77
CA ALA A 217 16.24 10.08 -5.69
C ALA A 217 16.75 8.63 -5.52
N GLN A 218 16.03 7.78 -4.80
CA GLN A 218 16.36 6.35 -4.70
C GLN A 218 16.11 5.61 -6.03
N GLN A 219 15.00 5.94 -6.71
CA GLN A 219 14.70 5.39 -8.05
C GLN A 219 15.77 5.75 -9.07
N GLU A 220 16.19 7.03 -9.13
CA GLU A 220 17.27 7.52 -10.01
C GLU A 220 18.61 6.84 -9.73
N ALA A 221 18.84 6.46 -8.47
CA ALA A 221 20.02 5.70 -8.06
C ALA A 221 19.92 4.18 -8.31
N GLY A 222 18.86 3.72 -8.99
CA GLY A 222 18.64 2.31 -9.34
C GLY A 222 18.18 1.44 -8.17
N ARG A 223 17.61 2.01 -7.11
CA ARG A 223 17.16 1.33 -5.90
C ARG A 223 15.63 1.26 -5.76
N GLY A 224 14.93 1.36 -6.88
CA GLY A 224 13.46 1.36 -6.89
C GLY A 224 12.83 0.06 -6.35
N ASP A 225 13.47 -1.08 -6.54
CA ASP A 225 13.05 -2.42 -6.09
C ASP A 225 13.45 -2.75 -4.64
N GLU A 226 14.30 -1.92 -4.03
CA GLU A 226 14.65 -2.04 -2.61
C GLU A 226 13.47 -1.63 -1.71
N ASP A 227 13.48 -2.10 -0.46
CA ASP A 227 12.54 -1.62 0.56
C ASP A 227 12.66 -0.11 0.73
N PHE A 228 11.55 0.58 0.92
CA PHE A 228 11.55 2.05 1.02
C PHE A 228 12.38 2.60 2.19
N SER A 229 12.87 1.74 3.11
CA SER A 229 13.90 2.09 4.08
C SER A 229 15.20 2.55 3.43
N THR A 230 15.42 2.29 2.13
CA THR A 230 16.55 2.84 1.37
C THR A 230 16.66 4.36 1.49
N VAL A 231 15.54 5.07 1.73
CA VAL A 231 15.51 6.53 2.00
C VAL A 231 16.32 6.91 3.25
N VAL A 232 16.34 6.07 4.29
CA VAL A 232 17.13 6.32 5.52
C VAL A 232 18.49 5.63 5.52
N VAL A 233 18.62 4.51 4.80
CA VAL A 233 19.89 3.76 4.69
C VAL A 233 20.87 4.47 3.75
N ASN A 234 20.39 5.00 2.63
CA ASN A 234 21.18 5.65 1.58
C ASN A 234 20.88 7.16 1.47
N ARG A 235 20.66 7.86 2.61
CA ARG A 235 20.35 9.28 2.73
C ARG A 235 21.51 10.21 2.37
#